data_14dce0fc628e41c7233b15d13a8f5701
#
_entry.id   14dce0fc628e41c7233b15d13a8f5701
#
_cell.length_a   1.000
_cell.length_b   1.000
_cell.length_c   1.000
_cell.angle_alpha   90.00
_cell.angle_beta   90.00
_cell.angle_gamma   90.00
#
_symmetry.space_group_name_H-M   'P 1'
#
loop_
_entity.id
_entity.type
_entity.pdbx_description
1 polymer ?
#
loop_
_entity_poly.entity_id
_entity_poly.type
_entity_poly.pdbx_seq_one_letter_code
_entity_poly.pdbx_strand_id
1 'polypeptide(L)'
;MRRLALITALCGSLPAFGWGPEGHNLVARLAAAHLTPAASARVTEILGASVSLQSISSWPDQIRRERVASGPWHYIDIPIDKAHLDMARDCPKGECVIAKIEDFRKVVADPAADAVQRREALIFLVHFVADMHQPLHCSDNKDKGGNDIKLEFFGRNSNLHSVWDSAILQRMGNEDALFTQYSKDLTAKRVKKLGKGSVESWAEQSHKAGQKVVYGMLPQAPAGGQVKIDAAYERSAAPVIKDQIERAGARLAQVLNTTLR
;
A
#
# COMPACT_ATOMS: atom_id res chain seq x y z
N MET A 1 33.06 18.13 -40.27
CA MET A 1 32.19 18.67 -39.18
C MET A 1 31.29 17.55 -38.74
N ARG A 2 31.62 16.89 -37.62
CA ARG A 2 30.79 15.81 -37.02
C ARG A 2 29.79 16.44 -36.05
N ARG A 3 28.50 16.30 -36.34
CA ARG A 3 27.44 16.75 -35.42
C ARG A 3 27.32 15.70 -34.30
N LEU A 4 27.67 16.08 -33.07
CA LEU A 4 27.34 15.33 -31.86
C LEU A 4 25.85 15.48 -31.62
N ALA A 5 25.11 14.37 -31.70
CA ALA A 5 23.74 14.32 -31.26
C ALA A 5 23.75 14.18 -29.73
N LEU A 6 23.27 15.20 -29.01
CA LEU A 6 22.98 15.11 -27.58
C LEU A 6 21.74 14.22 -27.41
N ILE A 7 21.95 13.02 -26.88
CA ILE A 7 20.85 12.17 -26.42
C ILE A 7 20.47 12.69 -25.02
N THR A 8 19.43 13.50 -24.94
CA THR A 8 18.77 13.84 -23.70
C THR A 8 18.04 12.59 -23.20
N ALA A 9 18.63 11.90 -22.22
CA ALA A 9 17.93 10.87 -21.48
C ALA A 9 16.77 11.54 -20.72
N LEU A 10 15.54 11.35 -21.21
CA LEU A 10 14.34 11.62 -20.41
C LEU A 10 14.36 10.65 -19.23
N CYS A 11 14.79 11.12 -18.06
CA CYS A 11 14.49 10.48 -16.79
C CYS A 11 12.97 10.62 -16.56
N GLY A 12 12.19 9.73 -17.15
CA GLY A 12 10.78 9.56 -16.78
C GLY A 12 10.74 9.15 -15.31
N SER A 13 10.19 9.99 -14.45
CA SER A 13 9.84 9.59 -13.09
C SER A 13 8.89 8.38 -13.21
N LEU A 14 9.34 7.22 -12.75
CA LEU A 14 8.46 6.06 -12.64
C LEU A 14 7.30 6.45 -11.74
N PRO A 15 6.05 6.12 -12.11
CA PRO A 15 4.91 6.38 -11.23
C PRO A 15 5.14 5.66 -9.91
N ALA A 16 4.83 6.33 -8.81
CA ALA A 16 4.81 5.74 -7.49
C ALA A 16 3.75 4.64 -7.47
N PHE A 17 4.18 3.46 -7.11
CA PHE A 17 3.32 2.32 -6.81
C PHE A 17 3.13 2.29 -5.30
N GLY A 18 2.05 1.70 -4.79
CA GLY A 18 1.87 1.36 -3.39
C GLY A 18 2.97 0.43 -2.89
N TRP A 19 2.69 -0.40 -1.89
CA TRP A 19 3.64 -1.49 -1.64
C TRP A 19 4.06 -2.11 -2.98
N GLY A 20 5.34 -2.34 -3.17
CA GLY A 20 5.78 -3.10 -4.35
C GLY A 20 5.09 -4.48 -4.43
N PRO A 21 5.23 -5.21 -5.54
CA PRO A 21 4.53 -6.48 -5.73
C PRO A 21 4.69 -7.45 -4.55
N GLU A 22 5.86 -7.51 -3.92
CA GLU A 22 6.10 -8.38 -2.76
C GLU A 22 5.24 -7.99 -1.55
N GLY A 23 5.05 -6.70 -1.29
CA GLY A 23 4.23 -6.23 -0.18
C GLY A 23 2.75 -6.50 -0.40
N HIS A 24 2.22 -6.24 -1.60
CA HIS A 24 0.85 -6.61 -1.98
C HIS A 24 0.62 -8.12 -1.88
N ASN A 25 1.56 -8.92 -2.37
CA ASN A 25 1.50 -10.37 -2.27
C ASN A 25 1.45 -10.84 -0.82
N LEU A 26 2.32 -10.31 0.04
CA LEU A 26 2.34 -10.64 1.48
C LEU A 26 1.00 -10.33 2.14
N VAL A 27 0.44 -9.14 1.92
CA VAL A 27 -0.86 -8.73 2.46
C VAL A 27 -1.96 -9.68 2.00
N ALA A 28 -2.02 -9.99 0.71
CA ALA A 28 -3.01 -10.89 0.12
C ALA A 28 -2.91 -12.31 0.68
N ARG A 29 -1.69 -12.85 0.81
CA ARG A 29 -1.42 -14.18 1.39
C ARG A 29 -1.81 -14.24 2.86
N LEU A 30 -1.45 -13.23 3.65
CA LEU A 30 -1.82 -13.14 5.07
C LEU A 30 -3.34 -13.06 5.22
N ALA A 31 -4.02 -12.26 4.40
CA ALA A 31 -5.46 -12.18 4.43
C ALA A 31 -6.13 -13.52 4.07
N ALA A 32 -5.66 -14.18 3.00
CA ALA A 32 -6.18 -15.46 2.54
C ALA A 32 -6.10 -16.55 3.63
N ALA A 33 -5.02 -16.56 4.42
CA ALA A 33 -4.84 -17.50 5.52
C ALA A 33 -5.84 -17.30 6.69
N HIS A 34 -6.59 -16.20 6.69
CA HIS A 34 -7.54 -15.85 7.75
C HIS A 34 -8.98 -15.64 7.25
N LEU A 35 -9.28 -16.04 6.01
CA LEU A 35 -10.65 -16.05 5.52
C LEU A 35 -11.47 -17.14 6.22
N THR A 36 -12.74 -16.82 6.50
CA THR A 36 -13.72 -17.85 6.85
C THR A 36 -13.98 -18.77 5.65
N PRO A 37 -14.43 -20.02 5.86
CA PRO A 37 -14.80 -20.90 4.74
C PRO A 37 -15.82 -20.26 3.79
N ALA A 38 -16.81 -19.52 4.32
CA ALA A 38 -17.80 -18.81 3.51
C ALA A 38 -17.13 -17.71 2.65
N ALA A 39 -16.34 -16.83 3.24
CA ALA A 39 -15.64 -15.79 2.49
C ALA A 39 -14.67 -16.37 1.44
N SER A 40 -13.96 -17.42 1.78
CA SER A 40 -13.06 -18.13 0.84
C SER A 40 -13.82 -18.69 -0.36
N ALA A 41 -14.98 -19.35 -0.12
CA ALA A 41 -15.84 -19.87 -1.20
C ALA A 41 -16.34 -18.73 -2.12
N ARG A 42 -16.77 -17.60 -1.53
CA ARG A 42 -17.22 -16.41 -2.30
C ARG A 42 -16.11 -15.75 -3.09
N VAL A 43 -14.90 -15.65 -2.52
CA VAL A 43 -13.71 -15.18 -3.27
C VAL A 43 -13.46 -16.08 -4.48
N THR A 44 -13.51 -17.39 -4.29
CA THR A 44 -13.33 -18.35 -5.39
C THR A 44 -14.43 -18.23 -6.43
N GLU A 45 -15.69 -18.05 -6.03
CA GLU A 45 -16.81 -17.82 -6.94
C GLU A 45 -16.60 -16.56 -7.81
N ILE A 46 -16.15 -15.45 -7.18
CA ILE A 46 -15.97 -14.16 -7.89
C ILE A 46 -14.73 -14.18 -8.79
N LEU A 47 -13.62 -14.74 -8.32
CA LEU A 47 -12.35 -14.72 -9.06
C LEU A 47 -12.19 -15.90 -10.04
N GLY A 48 -12.84 -17.03 -9.75
CA GLY A 48 -12.59 -18.32 -10.41
C GLY A 48 -11.59 -19.19 -9.63
N ALA A 49 -11.73 -20.51 -9.74
CA ALA A 49 -11.00 -21.48 -8.92
C ALA A 49 -9.46 -21.47 -9.07
N SER A 50 -8.96 -21.00 -10.22
CA SER A 50 -7.51 -20.92 -10.51
C SER A 50 -6.86 -19.59 -10.12
N VAL A 51 -7.63 -18.63 -9.57
CA VAL A 51 -7.16 -17.27 -9.28
C VAL A 51 -7.10 -17.05 -7.77
N SER A 52 -5.93 -16.71 -7.27
CA SER A 52 -5.71 -16.37 -5.85
C SER A 52 -5.74 -14.88 -5.59
N LEU A 53 -5.98 -14.47 -4.33
CA LEU A 53 -5.84 -13.06 -3.93
C LEU A 53 -4.43 -12.54 -4.22
N GLN A 54 -3.39 -13.37 -4.03
CA GLN A 54 -2.02 -13.02 -4.34
C GLN A 54 -1.84 -12.67 -5.83
N SER A 55 -2.37 -13.50 -6.73
CA SER A 55 -2.14 -13.34 -8.17
C SER A 55 -2.77 -12.07 -8.77
N ILE A 56 -3.74 -11.47 -8.07
CA ILE A 56 -4.44 -10.26 -8.53
C ILE A 56 -4.03 -9.00 -7.75
N SER A 57 -3.25 -9.14 -6.69
CA SER A 57 -3.01 -8.08 -5.70
C SER A 57 -2.31 -6.84 -6.27
N SER A 58 -1.48 -6.98 -7.30
CA SER A 58 -0.76 -5.88 -7.96
C SER A 58 -1.34 -5.47 -9.32
N TRP A 59 -2.47 -6.06 -9.74
CA TRP A 59 -3.07 -5.74 -11.03
C TRP A 59 -3.51 -4.26 -11.16
N PRO A 60 -4.07 -3.59 -10.13
CA PRO A 60 -4.43 -2.17 -10.22
C PRO A 60 -3.26 -1.26 -10.61
N ASP A 61 -2.07 -1.53 -10.12
CA ASP A 61 -0.86 -0.80 -10.50
C ASP A 61 -0.47 -1.04 -11.97
N GLN A 62 -0.64 -2.25 -12.46
CA GLN A 62 -0.29 -2.61 -13.83
C GLN A 62 -1.14 -1.85 -14.86
N ILE A 63 -2.45 -1.66 -14.55
CA ILE A 63 -3.39 -0.95 -15.43
C ILE A 63 -3.43 0.57 -15.23
N ARG A 64 -2.70 1.11 -14.24
CA ARG A 64 -2.73 2.54 -13.88
C ARG A 64 -2.39 3.47 -15.05
N ARG A 65 -1.53 3.02 -15.97
CA ARG A 65 -1.19 3.79 -17.18
C ARG A 65 -2.33 3.85 -18.19
N GLU A 66 -3.14 2.81 -18.24
CA GLU A 66 -4.32 2.71 -19.13
C GLU A 66 -5.54 3.37 -18.50
N ARG A 67 -5.64 3.29 -17.15
CA ARG A 67 -6.71 3.89 -16.34
C ARG A 67 -6.19 5.07 -15.51
N VAL A 68 -5.75 6.12 -16.18
CA VAL A 68 -5.15 7.30 -15.54
C VAL A 68 -6.06 7.89 -14.43
N ALA A 69 -7.38 7.82 -14.62
CA ALA A 69 -8.36 8.28 -13.63
C ALA A 69 -8.28 7.54 -12.29
N SER A 70 -7.76 6.29 -12.25
CA SER A 70 -7.59 5.54 -11.01
C SER A 70 -6.37 5.95 -10.20
N GLY A 71 -5.50 6.80 -10.74
CA GLY A 71 -4.28 7.22 -10.06
C GLY A 71 -4.50 7.74 -8.62
N PRO A 72 -5.42 8.69 -8.39
CA PRO A 72 -5.70 9.22 -7.05
C PRO A 72 -6.33 8.19 -6.08
N TRP A 73 -6.89 7.08 -6.58
CA TRP A 73 -7.57 6.09 -5.75
C TRP A 73 -6.64 5.29 -4.85
N HIS A 74 -5.33 5.33 -5.12
CA HIS A 74 -4.31 4.56 -4.41
C HIS A 74 -3.85 5.22 -3.09
N TYR A 75 -4.17 6.50 -2.86
CA TYR A 75 -3.67 7.25 -1.70
C TYR A 75 -4.66 8.28 -1.17
N ILE A 76 -4.31 8.89 -0.05
CA ILE A 76 -4.93 10.08 0.51
C ILE A 76 -3.84 10.98 1.07
N ASP A 77 -3.80 12.24 0.62
CA ASP A 77 -2.76 13.21 0.97
C ASP A 77 -3.10 13.94 2.27
N ILE A 78 -2.95 13.27 3.42
CA ILE A 78 -3.09 13.93 4.72
C ILE A 78 -1.82 14.76 4.94
N PRO A 79 -1.91 16.10 5.09
CA PRO A 79 -0.73 16.92 5.32
C PRO A 79 0.03 16.51 6.57
N ILE A 80 1.34 16.38 6.47
CA ILE A 80 2.19 15.83 7.54
C ILE A 80 2.14 16.64 8.84
N ASP A 81 1.81 17.92 8.78
CA ASP A 81 1.63 18.81 9.91
C ASP A 81 0.26 18.68 10.59
N LYS A 82 -0.68 17.92 10.05
CA LYS A 82 -2.00 17.68 10.62
C LYS A 82 -2.02 16.40 11.46
N ALA A 83 -2.63 16.49 12.64
CA ALA A 83 -2.75 15.35 13.54
C ALA A 83 -3.83 14.35 13.12
N HIS A 84 -4.84 14.82 12.37
CA HIS A 84 -6.03 14.05 12.02
C HIS A 84 -6.42 14.23 10.55
N LEU A 85 -7.00 13.16 10.03
CA LEU A 85 -7.72 13.15 8.76
C LEU A 85 -8.91 14.12 8.80
N ASP A 86 -9.11 14.82 7.68
CA ASP A 86 -10.32 15.59 7.40
C ASP A 86 -10.78 15.23 5.97
N MET A 87 -11.86 14.45 5.87
CA MET A 87 -12.35 13.99 4.57
C MET A 87 -12.77 15.14 3.64
N ALA A 88 -13.23 16.27 4.17
CA ALA A 88 -13.58 17.43 3.35
C ALA A 88 -12.33 18.10 2.75
N ARG A 89 -11.21 18.11 3.47
CA ARG A 89 -9.92 18.64 3.01
C ARG A 89 -9.16 17.63 2.15
N ASP A 90 -9.05 16.36 2.61
CA ASP A 90 -8.10 15.38 2.09
C ASP A 90 -8.69 14.50 0.99
N CYS A 91 -10.04 14.41 0.93
CA CYS A 91 -10.77 13.61 -0.07
C CYS A 91 -12.04 14.32 -0.60
N PRO A 92 -11.98 15.59 -1.01
CA PRO A 92 -13.16 16.43 -1.27
C PRO A 92 -14.06 15.92 -2.41
N LYS A 93 -13.54 15.07 -3.30
CA LYS A 93 -14.25 14.51 -4.45
C LYS A 93 -14.59 13.02 -4.29
N GLY A 94 -14.24 12.40 -3.17
CA GLY A 94 -14.36 10.95 -3.02
C GLY A 94 -13.39 10.15 -3.90
N GLU A 95 -12.37 10.80 -4.47
CA GLU A 95 -11.38 10.17 -5.35
C GLU A 95 -10.08 9.87 -4.56
N CYS A 96 -10.19 9.15 -3.44
CA CYS A 96 -9.08 8.75 -2.60
C CYS A 96 -9.25 7.30 -2.12
N VAL A 97 -8.19 6.73 -1.58
CA VAL A 97 -8.14 5.32 -1.16
C VAL A 97 -9.24 4.96 -0.15
N ILE A 98 -9.57 5.85 0.79
CA ILE A 98 -10.61 5.61 1.80
C ILE A 98 -11.98 5.47 1.13
N ALA A 99 -12.37 6.43 0.31
CA ALA A 99 -13.65 6.42 -0.38
C ALA A 99 -13.77 5.21 -1.31
N LYS A 100 -12.71 4.90 -2.05
CA LYS A 100 -12.72 3.76 -2.99
C LYS A 100 -12.78 2.40 -2.29
N ILE A 101 -12.14 2.23 -1.13
CA ILE A 101 -12.32 1.01 -0.33
C ILE A 101 -13.81 0.80 0.02
N GLU A 102 -14.49 1.85 0.48
CA GLU A 102 -15.91 1.75 0.84
C GLU A 102 -16.81 1.55 -0.39
N ASP A 103 -16.52 2.20 -1.50
CA ASP A 103 -17.29 2.03 -2.74
C ASP A 103 -17.15 0.61 -3.29
N PHE A 104 -15.93 0.10 -3.44
CA PHE A 104 -15.71 -1.26 -3.92
C PHE A 104 -16.22 -2.33 -2.96
N ARG A 105 -16.16 -2.07 -1.65
CA ARG A 105 -16.77 -2.96 -0.66
C ARG A 105 -18.27 -3.12 -0.88
N LYS A 106 -19.00 -2.05 -1.20
CA LYS A 106 -20.43 -2.10 -1.51
C LYS A 106 -20.69 -2.94 -2.76
N VAL A 107 -19.91 -2.73 -3.83
CA VAL A 107 -20.06 -3.51 -5.08
C VAL A 107 -19.77 -4.99 -4.84
N VAL A 108 -18.72 -5.32 -4.07
CA VAL A 108 -18.39 -6.72 -3.73
C VAL A 108 -19.48 -7.38 -2.91
N ALA A 109 -20.14 -6.62 -2.01
CA ALA A 109 -21.23 -7.11 -1.16
C ALA A 109 -22.54 -7.34 -1.92
N ASP A 110 -22.74 -6.66 -3.05
CA ASP A 110 -24.01 -6.74 -3.82
C ASP A 110 -24.04 -8.01 -4.68
N PRO A 111 -24.91 -8.99 -4.38
CA PRO A 111 -25.04 -10.19 -5.20
C PRO A 111 -25.70 -9.92 -6.57
N ALA A 112 -26.36 -8.78 -6.74
CA ALA A 112 -26.99 -8.37 -8.00
C ALA A 112 -26.05 -7.55 -8.90
N ALA A 113 -24.86 -7.19 -8.41
CA ALA A 113 -23.87 -6.48 -9.21
C ALA A 113 -23.39 -7.35 -10.39
N ASP A 114 -23.10 -6.70 -11.52
CA ASP A 114 -22.52 -7.37 -12.67
C ASP A 114 -21.26 -8.15 -12.30
N ALA A 115 -21.11 -9.38 -12.79
CA ALA A 115 -20.03 -10.27 -12.40
C ALA A 115 -18.63 -9.72 -12.72
N VAL A 116 -18.48 -8.99 -13.84
CA VAL A 116 -17.21 -8.37 -14.23
C VAL A 116 -16.90 -7.20 -13.29
N GLN A 117 -17.89 -6.36 -13.01
CA GLN A 117 -17.73 -5.24 -12.08
C GLN A 117 -17.43 -5.72 -10.66
N ARG A 118 -18.11 -6.76 -10.19
CA ARG A 118 -17.90 -7.37 -8.88
C ARG A 118 -16.50 -7.97 -8.75
N ARG A 119 -16.03 -8.65 -9.79
CA ARG A 119 -14.66 -9.19 -9.87
C ARG A 119 -13.64 -8.06 -9.81
N GLU A 120 -13.80 -7.03 -10.62
CA GLU A 120 -12.89 -5.89 -10.65
C GLU A 120 -12.89 -5.15 -9.31
N ALA A 121 -14.06 -4.94 -8.71
CA ALA A 121 -14.20 -4.32 -7.40
C ALA A 121 -13.45 -5.11 -6.30
N LEU A 122 -13.50 -6.45 -6.34
CA LEU A 122 -12.74 -7.27 -5.40
C LEU A 122 -11.23 -7.10 -5.60
N ILE A 123 -10.75 -7.03 -6.83
CA ILE A 123 -9.33 -6.82 -7.14
C ILE A 123 -8.84 -5.47 -6.59
N PHE A 124 -9.58 -4.38 -6.87
CA PHE A 124 -9.28 -3.07 -6.32
C PHE A 124 -9.34 -3.03 -4.80
N LEU A 125 -10.33 -3.66 -4.19
CA LEU A 125 -10.48 -3.72 -2.73
C LEU A 125 -9.28 -4.39 -2.06
N VAL A 126 -8.80 -5.50 -2.60
CA VAL A 126 -7.60 -6.21 -2.12
C VAL A 126 -6.38 -5.31 -2.16
N HIS A 127 -6.19 -4.62 -3.27
CA HIS A 127 -5.06 -3.72 -3.49
C HIS A 127 -5.11 -2.49 -2.57
N PHE A 128 -6.22 -1.78 -2.54
CA PHE A 128 -6.33 -0.52 -1.80
C PHE A 128 -6.27 -0.68 -0.28
N VAL A 129 -6.76 -1.81 0.24
CA VAL A 129 -6.54 -2.09 1.66
C VAL A 129 -5.04 -2.28 1.96
N ALA A 130 -4.26 -2.81 1.04
CA ALA A 130 -2.80 -2.87 1.19
C ALA A 130 -2.17 -1.47 1.07
N ASP A 131 -2.51 -0.70 0.04
CA ASP A 131 -2.00 0.64 -0.22
C ASP A 131 -2.15 1.57 0.98
N MET A 132 -3.34 1.61 1.56
CA MET A 132 -3.64 2.45 2.71
C MET A 132 -2.75 2.16 3.93
N HIS A 133 -2.10 0.99 3.98
CA HIS A 133 -1.17 0.63 5.04
C HIS A 133 0.29 0.95 4.71
N GLN A 134 0.58 1.49 3.53
CA GLN A 134 1.86 2.12 3.23
C GLN A 134 1.81 3.57 3.75
N PRO A 135 2.66 3.96 4.71
CA PRO A 135 2.53 5.24 5.40
C PRO A 135 2.53 6.47 4.49
N LEU A 136 3.28 6.42 3.38
CA LEU A 136 3.35 7.53 2.41
C LEU A 136 2.13 7.59 1.48
N HIS A 137 1.26 6.56 1.49
CA HIS A 137 -0.05 6.61 0.85
C HIS A 137 -1.12 7.31 1.71
N CYS A 138 -0.77 7.63 2.95
CA CYS A 138 -1.64 8.40 3.85
C CYS A 138 -0.97 9.66 4.39
N SER A 139 0.12 10.11 3.77
CA SER A 139 0.88 11.28 4.25
C SER A 139 1.53 12.03 3.11
N ASP A 140 1.37 13.35 3.09
CA ASP A 140 2.06 14.23 2.15
C ASP A 140 2.73 15.41 2.87
N ASN A 141 3.99 15.67 2.54
CA ASN A 141 4.75 16.82 3.01
C ASN A 141 5.01 17.82 1.87
N LYS A 142 4.05 17.97 0.97
CA LYS A 142 4.18 18.72 -0.29
C LYS A 142 5.28 18.16 -1.21
N ASP A 143 5.47 16.86 -1.15
CA ASP A 143 6.53 16.11 -1.83
C ASP A 143 5.99 14.89 -2.58
N LYS A 144 4.66 14.88 -2.81
CA LYS A 144 3.94 13.78 -3.48
C LYS A 144 4.14 12.45 -2.74
N GLY A 145 3.92 12.46 -1.42
CA GLY A 145 4.14 11.30 -0.58
C GLY A 145 5.59 10.81 -0.64
N GLY A 146 6.58 11.70 -0.61
CA GLY A 146 8.00 11.36 -0.61
C GLY A 146 8.61 11.08 -2.00
N ASN A 147 7.85 11.19 -3.10
CA ASN A 147 8.39 10.97 -4.44
C ASN A 147 9.40 12.04 -4.87
N ASP A 148 9.23 13.25 -4.40
CA ASP A 148 10.12 14.36 -4.72
C ASP A 148 11.38 14.37 -3.83
N ILE A 149 11.43 13.60 -2.74
CA ILE A 149 12.62 13.44 -1.89
C ILE A 149 13.59 12.45 -2.53
N LYS A 150 14.53 12.96 -3.30
CA LYS A 150 15.61 12.15 -3.88
C LYS A 150 16.65 11.82 -2.82
N LEU A 151 17.08 10.56 -2.76
CA LEU A 151 17.99 10.07 -1.74
C LEU A 151 18.87 8.94 -2.26
N GLU A 152 19.93 8.66 -1.51
CA GLU A 152 20.75 7.47 -1.68
C GLU A 152 20.38 6.42 -0.63
N PHE A 153 20.02 5.21 -1.07
CA PHE A 153 19.73 4.07 -0.23
C PHE A 153 20.78 2.98 -0.45
N PHE A 154 21.66 2.78 0.52
CA PHE A 154 22.80 1.84 0.43
C PHE A 154 23.60 1.98 -0.88
N GLY A 155 23.98 3.20 -1.24
CA GLY A 155 24.78 3.50 -2.43
C GLY A 155 23.99 3.53 -3.76
N ARG A 156 22.66 3.38 -3.72
CA ARG A 156 21.79 3.43 -4.90
C ARG A 156 20.89 4.65 -4.86
N ASN A 157 20.82 5.39 -5.96
CA ASN A 157 19.90 6.50 -6.11
C ASN A 157 18.45 6.00 -6.14
N SER A 158 17.59 6.65 -5.35
CA SER A 158 16.16 6.33 -5.22
C SER A 158 15.37 7.59 -4.82
N ASN A 159 14.13 7.40 -4.40
CA ASN A 159 13.34 8.39 -3.69
C ASN A 159 12.74 7.75 -2.43
N LEU A 160 12.26 8.58 -1.50
CA LEU A 160 11.75 8.11 -0.22
C LEU A 160 10.56 7.15 -0.40
N HIS A 161 9.65 7.46 -1.32
CA HIS A 161 8.49 6.62 -1.61
C HIS A 161 8.90 5.20 -2.04
N SER A 162 9.74 5.08 -3.07
CA SER A 162 10.20 3.78 -3.58
C SER A 162 10.99 2.97 -2.55
N VAL A 163 11.69 3.64 -1.63
CA VAL A 163 12.39 2.97 -0.52
C VAL A 163 11.39 2.30 0.42
N TRP A 164 10.27 2.97 0.73
CA TRP A 164 9.21 2.41 1.57
C TRP A 164 8.36 1.37 0.85
N ASP A 165 8.08 1.55 -0.44
CA ASP A 165 7.29 0.58 -1.22
C ASP A 165 7.96 -0.78 -1.31
N SER A 166 9.27 -0.80 -1.50
CA SER A 166 9.94 -2.04 -1.90
C SER A 166 11.31 -2.23 -1.26
N ALA A 167 12.20 -1.22 -1.29
CA ALA A 167 13.61 -1.44 -1.09
C ALA A 167 13.96 -1.93 0.33
N ILE A 168 13.27 -1.42 1.37
CA ILE A 168 13.47 -1.89 2.75
C ILE A 168 12.91 -3.30 2.90
N LEU A 169 11.69 -3.57 2.39
CA LEU A 169 11.06 -4.88 2.49
C LEU A 169 11.92 -5.97 1.84
N GLN A 170 12.47 -5.71 0.66
CA GLN A 170 13.36 -6.63 -0.07
C GLN A 170 14.64 -6.95 0.71
N ARG A 171 15.13 -6.00 1.52
CA ARG A 171 16.28 -6.23 2.40
C ARG A 171 15.93 -7.00 3.67
N MET A 172 14.66 -6.96 4.11
CA MET A 172 14.19 -7.72 5.28
C MET A 172 14.14 -9.23 5.00
N GLY A 173 13.97 -9.64 3.75
CA GLY A 173 13.94 -11.06 3.35
C GLY A 173 13.17 -11.30 2.06
N ASN A 174 13.17 -12.53 1.59
CA ASN A 174 12.31 -12.92 0.48
C ASN A 174 10.86 -13.12 0.95
N GLU A 175 9.90 -13.04 0.02
CA GLU A 175 8.47 -13.10 0.30
C GLU A 175 8.06 -14.34 1.12
N ASP A 176 8.58 -15.53 0.81
CA ASP A 176 8.19 -16.76 1.51
C ASP A 176 8.69 -16.82 2.96
N ALA A 177 9.91 -16.34 3.20
CA ALA A 177 10.47 -16.24 4.54
C ALA A 177 9.68 -15.23 5.39
N LEU A 178 9.37 -14.06 4.82
CA LEU A 178 8.55 -13.03 5.48
C LEU A 178 7.13 -13.52 5.72
N PHE A 179 6.49 -14.17 4.76
CA PHE A 179 5.18 -14.78 4.96
C PHE A 179 5.18 -15.80 6.09
N THR A 180 6.17 -16.68 6.12
CA THR A 180 6.30 -17.70 7.18
C THR A 180 6.46 -17.06 8.56
N GLN A 181 7.28 -16.02 8.65
CA GLN A 181 7.50 -15.28 9.90
C GLN A 181 6.23 -14.54 10.35
N TYR A 182 5.60 -13.76 9.47
CA TYR A 182 4.45 -12.94 9.81
C TYR A 182 3.20 -13.77 10.10
N SER A 183 3.02 -14.90 9.42
CA SER A 183 1.92 -15.84 9.70
C SER A 183 1.98 -16.44 11.10
N LYS A 184 3.18 -16.70 11.63
CA LYS A 184 3.35 -17.18 13.02
C LYS A 184 2.91 -16.13 14.04
N ASP A 185 3.20 -14.87 13.76
CA ASP A 185 2.87 -13.75 14.64
C ASP A 185 1.39 -13.37 14.54
N LEU A 186 0.77 -13.57 13.39
CA LEU A 186 -0.60 -13.19 13.08
C LEU A 186 -1.61 -14.27 13.50
N THR A 187 -1.64 -14.57 14.81
CA THR A 187 -2.62 -15.52 15.37
C THR A 187 -4.06 -15.02 15.22
N ALA A 188 -5.07 -15.92 15.29
CA ALA A 188 -6.48 -15.55 15.20
C ALA A 188 -6.89 -14.46 16.22
N LYS A 189 -6.34 -14.49 17.44
CA LYS A 189 -6.54 -13.44 18.46
C LYS A 189 -5.96 -12.10 18.00
N ARG A 190 -4.77 -12.11 17.39
CA ARG A 190 -4.10 -10.90 16.88
C ARG A 190 -4.85 -10.35 15.67
N VAL A 191 -5.31 -11.18 14.73
CA VAL A 191 -6.15 -10.79 13.60
C VAL A 191 -7.40 -10.07 14.09
N LYS A 192 -8.14 -10.66 15.03
CA LYS A 192 -9.33 -10.04 15.64
C LYS A 192 -9.03 -8.70 16.32
N LYS A 193 -7.85 -8.54 16.92
CA LYS A 193 -7.40 -7.28 17.52
C LYS A 193 -7.06 -6.24 16.47
N LEU A 194 -6.25 -6.60 15.48
CA LEU A 194 -5.76 -5.68 14.43
C LEU A 194 -6.86 -5.29 13.44
N GLY A 195 -7.83 -6.16 13.18
CA GLY A 195 -8.94 -5.91 12.27
C GLY A 195 -9.96 -4.88 12.76
N LYS A 196 -9.88 -4.43 14.03
CA LYS A 196 -10.78 -3.42 14.59
C LYS A 196 -10.54 -2.04 13.98
N GLY A 197 -11.58 -1.19 14.06
CA GLY A 197 -11.56 0.20 13.61
C GLY A 197 -12.30 0.40 12.30
N SER A 198 -12.34 1.64 11.84
CA SER A 198 -12.86 2.05 10.53
C SER A 198 -11.71 2.30 9.55
N VAL A 199 -12.04 2.42 8.27
CA VAL A 199 -11.07 2.72 7.19
C VAL A 199 -10.35 4.05 7.49
N GLU A 200 -11.08 5.07 7.96
CA GLU A 200 -10.50 6.35 8.35
C GLU A 200 -9.49 6.19 9.51
N SER A 201 -9.86 5.42 10.55
CA SER A 201 -8.96 5.19 11.69
C SER A 201 -7.70 4.43 11.29
N TRP A 202 -7.77 3.60 10.25
CA TRP A 202 -6.64 2.87 9.72
C TRP A 202 -5.70 3.79 8.93
N ALA A 203 -6.27 4.71 8.12
CA ALA A 203 -5.51 5.74 7.42
C ALA A 203 -4.79 6.67 8.40
N GLU A 204 -5.46 7.11 9.49
CA GLU A 204 -4.80 7.89 10.54
C GLU A 204 -3.65 7.14 11.23
N GLN A 205 -3.75 5.82 11.40
CA GLN A 205 -2.66 5.03 11.96
C GLN A 205 -1.46 4.97 11.00
N SER A 206 -1.71 4.81 9.69
CA SER A 206 -0.67 4.86 8.66
C SER A 206 -0.04 6.25 8.59
N HIS A 207 -0.86 7.32 8.64
CA HIS A 207 -0.38 8.69 8.72
C HIS A 207 0.53 8.93 9.93
N LYS A 208 0.14 8.44 11.09
CA LYS A 208 0.95 8.52 12.32
C LYS A 208 2.31 7.82 12.18
N ALA A 209 2.36 6.71 11.45
CA ALA A 209 3.62 6.04 11.12
C ALA A 209 4.46 6.90 10.16
N GLY A 210 3.82 7.55 9.18
CA GLY A 210 4.42 8.55 8.30
C GLY A 210 5.10 9.67 9.09
N GLN A 211 4.34 10.32 9.99
CA GLN A 211 4.85 11.39 10.84
C GLN A 211 6.05 10.97 11.69
N LYS A 212 5.91 9.84 12.41
CA LYS A 212 6.86 9.45 13.44
C LYS A 212 8.13 8.81 12.90
N VAL A 213 8.01 8.01 11.84
CA VAL A 213 9.12 7.20 11.36
C VAL A 213 9.55 7.61 9.98
N VAL A 214 8.64 7.67 9.00
CA VAL A 214 9.03 7.98 7.62
C VAL A 214 9.73 9.33 7.54
N TYR A 215 9.05 10.38 7.98
CA TYR A 215 9.59 11.74 7.98
C TYR A 215 10.35 12.05 9.28
N GLY A 216 9.84 11.60 10.43
CA GLY A 216 10.39 11.94 11.73
C GLY A 216 11.79 11.37 12.02
N MET A 217 12.15 10.27 11.34
CA MET A 217 13.48 9.65 11.45
C MET A 217 14.33 9.89 10.19
N LEU A 218 13.81 10.62 9.19
CA LEU A 218 14.53 10.88 7.96
C LEU A 218 15.77 11.75 8.25
N PRO A 219 16.97 11.30 7.88
CA PRO A 219 18.17 12.11 8.03
C PRO A 219 18.07 13.41 7.24
N GLN A 220 18.66 14.48 7.75
CA GLN A 220 18.79 15.71 6.99
C GLN A 220 19.84 15.56 5.89
N ALA A 221 19.57 16.17 4.73
CA ALA A 221 20.57 16.25 3.68
C ALA A 221 21.76 17.12 4.17
N PRO A 222 23.01 16.69 3.94
CA PRO A 222 24.16 17.56 4.16
C PRO A 222 24.10 18.78 3.23
N ALA A 223 24.76 19.88 3.59
CA ALA A 223 24.79 21.08 2.77
C ALA A 223 25.26 20.78 1.35
N GLY A 224 24.40 21.08 0.36
CA GLY A 224 24.66 20.80 -1.08
C GLY A 224 24.65 19.32 -1.47
N GLY A 225 24.25 18.42 -0.56
CA GLY A 225 24.21 16.98 -0.79
C GLY A 225 22.81 16.39 -0.82
N GLN A 226 22.74 15.10 -1.03
CA GLN A 226 21.53 14.29 -1.06
C GLN A 226 21.31 13.59 0.29
N VAL A 227 20.05 13.38 0.68
CA VAL A 227 19.71 12.53 1.84
C VAL A 227 20.29 11.13 1.63
N LYS A 228 20.93 10.58 2.67
CA LYS A 228 21.42 9.20 2.66
C LYS A 228 20.70 8.40 3.72
N ILE A 229 20.10 7.32 3.30
CA ILE A 229 19.44 6.34 4.17
C ILE A 229 20.36 5.11 4.31
N ASP A 230 20.64 4.76 5.53
CA ASP A 230 21.50 3.65 5.91
C ASP A 230 20.80 2.65 6.84
N ALA A 231 21.60 1.75 7.44
CA ALA A 231 21.11 0.74 8.36
C ALA A 231 20.45 1.31 9.63
N ALA A 232 20.74 2.55 10.04
CA ALA A 232 20.10 3.16 11.21
C ALA A 232 18.64 3.48 10.92
N TYR A 233 18.36 4.09 9.78
CA TYR A 233 17.00 4.35 9.33
C TYR A 233 16.23 3.04 9.04
N GLU A 234 16.87 2.08 8.36
CA GLU A 234 16.29 0.76 8.08
C GLU A 234 15.86 0.05 9.37
N ARG A 235 16.69 0.06 10.42
CA ARG A 235 16.31 -0.52 11.72
C ARG A 235 15.09 0.12 12.36
N SER A 236 14.85 1.40 12.12
CA SER A 236 13.66 2.11 12.59
C SER A 236 12.45 1.83 11.74
N ALA A 237 12.62 1.68 10.42
CA ALA A 237 11.55 1.48 9.45
C ALA A 237 11.04 0.02 9.41
N ALA A 238 11.92 -0.96 9.47
CA ALA A 238 11.58 -2.37 9.30
C ALA A 238 10.48 -2.88 10.28
N PRO A 239 10.48 -2.55 11.57
CA PRO A 239 9.39 -2.93 12.48
C PRO A 239 8.05 -2.30 12.09
N VAL A 240 8.07 -1.07 11.56
CA VAL A 240 6.86 -0.37 11.09
C VAL A 240 6.30 -1.02 9.85
N ILE A 241 7.15 -1.35 8.87
CA ILE A 241 6.75 -2.08 7.66
C ILE A 241 6.10 -3.41 8.01
N LYS A 242 6.74 -4.18 8.91
CA LYS A 242 6.15 -5.44 9.41
C LYS A 242 4.76 -5.22 10.03
N ASP A 243 4.64 -4.27 10.97
CA ASP A 243 3.35 -3.99 11.66
C ASP A 243 2.28 -3.53 10.66
N GLN A 244 2.62 -2.71 9.68
CA GLN A 244 1.68 -2.24 8.66
C GLN A 244 1.22 -3.39 7.74
N ILE A 245 2.11 -4.27 7.30
CA ILE A 245 1.76 -5.46 6.49
C ILE A 245 0.87 -6.42 7.28
N GLU A 246 1.16 -6.68 8.55
CA GLU A 246 0.33 -7.52 9.42
C GLU A 246 -1.06 -6.92 9.64
N ARG A 247 -1.14 -5.60 9.86
CA ARG A 247 -2.42 -4.87 9.95
C ARG A 247 -3.20 -4.97 8.66
N ALA A 248 -2.56 -4.71 7.52
CA ALA A 248 -3.18 -4.79 6.21
C ALA A 248 -3.78 -6.19 5.97
N GLY A 249 -3.02 -7.25 6.22
CA GLY A 249 -3.49 -8.63 6.09
C GLY A 249 -4.68 -8.95 7.00
N ALA A 250 -4.60 -8.56 8.28
CA ALA A 250 -5.68 -8.77 9.24
C ALA A 250 -6.96 -8.00 8.87
N ARG A 251 -6.82 -6.75 8.42
CA ARG A 251 -7.93 -5.87 8.05
C ARG A 251 -8.56 -6.29 6.73
N LEU A 252 -7.77 -6.69 5.76
CA LEU A 252 -8.27 -7.25 4.50
C LEU A 252 -9.07 -8.53 4.78
N ALA A 253 -8.56 -9.45 5.61
CA ALA A 253 -9.32 -10.62 6.02
C ALA A 253 -10.64 -10.25 6.70
N GLN A 254 -10.63 -9.26 7.62
CA GLN A 254 -11.84 -8.78 8.30
C GLN A 254 -12.83 -8.16 7.32
N VAL A 255 -12.36 -7.33 6.38
CA VAL A 255 -13.21 -6.73 5.33
C VAL A 255 -13.87 -7.81 4.51
N LEU A 256 -13.09 -8.76 3.98
CA LEU A 256 -13.62 -9.84 3.15
C LEU A 256 -14.58 -10.76 3.93
N ASN A 257 -14.23 -11.14 5.15
CA ASN A 257 -15.08 -11.97 6.02
C ASN A 257 -16.41 -11.31 6.39
N THR A 258 -16.47 -9.98 6.45
CA THR A 258 -17.72 -9.25 6.77
C THR A 258 -18.54 -8.92 5.53
N THR A 259 -17.89 -8.78 4.38
CA THR A 259 -18.51 -8.42 3.11
C THR A 259 -19.06 -9.65 2.37
N LEU A 260 -18.39 -10.79 2.48
CA LEU A 260 -18.65 -12.04 1.75
C LEU A 260 -19.18 -13.14 2.70
N ARG A 261 -20.28 -12.86 3.36
CA ARG A 261 -20.94 -13.81 4.29
C ARG A 261 -21.85 -14.79 3.57
#